data_cab84197c8d553a90d7540d3cc07c884
#
_entry.id   cab84197c8d553a90d7540d3cc07c884
#
_cell.length_a   1.000
_cell.length_b   1.000
_cell.length_c   1.000
_cell.angle_alpha   90.00
_cell.angle_beta   90.00
_cell.angle_gamma   90.00
#
_symmetry.space_group_name_H-M   'P 1'
#
loop_
_entity.id
_entity.type
_entity.pdbx_description
1 polymer ?
#
loop_
_entity_poly.entity_id
_entity_poly.type
_entity_poly.pdbx_seq_one_letter_code
_entity_poly.pdbx_strand_id
1 'polypeptide(L)'
;MANVENTWWAEKYRPKTIEEYVGNNEISEYFKHCIEKNELNHLLLYNAKSGTGKTSAAKILANSLDADVMYINASDENSVEIVRDRIKTFASSNSFKTWKIIILDEFSYFTMNAQSALNSMMEQFSKSTRFILTCNEIWRIPEAIKS
;
A
#
# COMPACT_ATOMS: atom_id res chain seq x y z
N MET A 1 1.75 -7.50 -8.41
CA MET A 1 2.44 -7.27 -7.14
C MET A 1 3.94 -7.18 -7.33
N ALA A 2 4.52 -6.22 -6.71
CA ALA A 2 5.96 -6.07 -6.77
C ALA A 2 6.57 -6.91 -5.65
N ASN A 3 7.12 -8.02 -6.00
CA ASN A 3 7.83 -8.83 -5.04
C ASN A 3 9.29 -8.42 -5.08
N VAL A 4 9.72 -7.72 -4.08
CA VAL A 4 11.09 -7.28 -4.00
C VAL A 4 11.73 -7.96 -2.83
N GLU A 5 12.65 -8.77 -3.13
CA GLU A 5 13.34 -9.53 -2.12
C GLU A 5 14.70 -8.95 -1.80
N ASN A 6 15.04 -7.88 -2.38
CA ASN A 6 16.34 -7.32 -2.13
C ASN A 6 16.23 -5.86 -1.77
N THR A 7 17.28 -5.19 -1.76
CA THR A 7 17.46 -3.93 -1.09
C THR A 7 17.30 -2.72 -1.99
N TRP A 8 16.43 -2.82 -2.93
CA TRP A 8 16.20 -1.68 -3.81
C TRP A 8 15.61 -0.46 -3.07
N TRP A 9 15.10 -0.67 -1.87
CA TRP A 9 14.66 0.43 -1.01
C TRP A 9 15.74 0.71 0.00
N ALA A 10 16.46 1.77 -0.17
CA ALA A 10 17.51 2.13 0.78
C ALA A 10 16.90 2.87 1.96
N GLU A 11 16.99 2.29 3.14
CA GLU A 11 16.41 2.87 4.35
C GLU A 11 17.17 4.09 4.83
N LYS A 12 18.47 4.12 4.60
CA LYS A 12 19.34 5.17 5.14
C LYS A 12 18.98 6.57 4.68
N TYR A 13 18.25 6.72 3.60
CA TYR A 13 17.62 7.97 3.26
C TYR A 13 16.26 7.65 2.74
N ARG A 14 15.32 8.55 2.92
CA ARG A 14 13.96 8.32 2.46
C ARG A 14 13.74 9.17 1.22
N PRO A 15 13.78 8.57 0.04
CA PRO A 15 13.53 9.32 -1.18
C PRO A 15 12.13 9.92 -1.16
N LYS A 16 11.99 11.12 -1.69
CA LYS A 16 10.72 11.83 -1.68
C LYS A 16 10.03 11.81 -3.04
N THR A 17 10.75 11.45 -4.08
CA THR A 17 10.20 11.35 -5.42
C THR A 17 10.68 10.05 -6.04
N ILE A 18 10.04 9.65 -7.12
CA ILE A 18 10.44 8.46 -7.84
C ILE A 18 11.87 8.56 -8.36
N GLU A 19 12.27 9.76 -8.78
CA GLU A 19 13.60 9.98 -9.31
C GLU A 19 14.70 9.78 -8.27
N GLU A 20 14.35 9.89 -7.00
CA GLU A 20 15.32 9.70 -5.92
C GLU A 20 15.54 8.24 -5.58
N TYR A 21 14.74 7.34 -6.13
CA TYR A 21 14.92 5.93 -5.86
C TYR A 21 16.14 5.38 -6.54
N VAL A 22 16.85 4.54 -5.80
CA VAL A 22 17.90 3.69 -6.34
C VAL A 22 17.51 2.26 -6.05
N GLY A 23 17.71 1.35 -6.98
CA GLY A 23 17.40 -0.06 -6.73
C GLY A 23 16.69 -0.71 -7.88
N ASN A 24 15.59 -1.39 -7.61
CA ASN A 24 14.93 -2.22 -8.59
C ASN A 24 14.30 -1.40 -9.71
N ASN A 25 14.84 -1.55 -10.91
CA ASN A 25 14.37 -0.80 -12.08
C ASN A 25 12.95 -1.18 -12.50
N GLU A 26 12.58 -2.44 -12.33
CA GLU A 26 11.22 -2.88 -12.68
C GLU A 26 10.18 -2.17 -11.84
N ILE A 27 10.45 -2.02 -10.54
CA ILE A 27 9.53 -1.34 -9.64
C ILE A 27 9.44 0.14 -9.99
N SER A 28 10.59 0.76 -10.25
CA SER A 28 10.63 2.17 -10.64
C SER A 28 9.86 2.41 -11.93
N GLU A 29 10.04 1.53 -12.91
CA GLU A 29 9.32 1.62 -14.18
C GLU A 29 7.81 1.46 -13.98
N TYR A 30 7.40 0.51 -13.14
CA TYR A 30 5.99 0.32 -12.83
C TYR A 30 5.39 1.56 -12.18
N PHE A 31 6.10 2.14 -11.22
CA PHE A 31 5.63 3.34 -10.53
C PHE A 31 5.50 4.52 -11.50
N LYS A 32 6.49 4.67 -12.37
CA LYS A 32 6.44 5.73 -13.40
C LYS A 32 5.25 5.55 -14.32
N HIS A 33 4.97 4.31 -14.71
CA HIS A 33 3.82 4.01 -15.54
C HIS A 33 2.52 4.41 -14.83
N CYS A 34 2.38 4.04 -13.55
CA CYS A 34 1.21 4.41 -12.77
C CYS A 34 1.02 5.92 -12.73
N ILE A 35 2.12 6.65 -12.51
CA ILE A 35 2.06 8.11 -12.40
C ILE A 35 1.70 8.74 -13.73
N GLU A 36 2.30 8.30 -14.82
CA GLU A 36 2.02 8.82 -16.15
C GLU A 36 0.58 8.63 -16.56
N LYS A 37 0.03 7.46 -16.28
CA LYS A 37 -1.33 7.11 -16.67
C LYS A 37 -2.37 7.48 -15.63
N ASN A 38 -1.93 7.89 -14.44
CA ASN A 38 -2.79 8.11 -13.28
C ASN A 38 -3.66 6.88 -13.02
N GLU A 39 -3.05 5.71 -13.11
CA GLU A 39 -3.70 4.43 -12.89
C GLU A 39 -2.99 3.67 -11.79
N LEU A 40 -3.74 2.88 -11.04
CA LEU A 40 -3.17 2.09 -9.96
C LEU A 40 -4.03 0.86 -9.71
N ASN A 41 -3.38 -0.27 -9.55
CA ASN A 41 -4.02 -1.48 -9.03
C ASN A 41 -3.76 -1.56 -7.53
N HIS A 42 -4.44 -2.47 -6.85
CA HIS A 42 -4.06 -2.78 -5.48
C HIS A 42 -2.64 -3.35 -5.51
N LEU A 43 -1.82 -2.94 -4.56
CA LEU A 43 -0.42 -3.34 -4.51
C LEU A 43 -0.07 -3.96 -3.17
N LEU A 44 0.79 -4.95 -3.20
CA LEU A 44 1.41 -5.51 -2.02
C LEU A 44 2.93 -5.38 -2.18
N LEU A 45 3.53 -4.55 -1.35
CA LEU A 45 4.98 -4.36 -1.35
C LEU A 45 5.58 -5.21 -0.26
N TYR A 46 6.45 -6.12 -0.64
CA TYR A 46 7.02 -7.09 0.27
C TYR A 46 8.54 -7.06 0.24
N ASN A 47 9.13 -7.16 1.40
CA ASN A 47 10.55 -7.43 1.56
C ASN A 47 10.75 -8.03 2.94
N ALA A 48 11.47 -9.14 3.03
CA ALA A 48 11.69 -9.84 4.30
C ALA A 48 12.46 -8.99 5.31
N LYS A 49 13.23 -8.02 4.84
CA LYS A 49 13.95 -7.11 5.72
C LYS A 49 13.12 -5.90 6.05
N SER A 50 13.03 -5.56 7.33
CA SER A 50 12.45 -4.28 7.72
C SER A 50 13.43 -3.17 7.35
N GLY A 51 12.93 -1.96 7.26
CA GLY A 51 13.78 -0.81 6.97
C GLY A 51 14.26 -0.72 5.53
N THR A 52 13.54 -1.33 4.59
CA THR A 52 13.91 -1.29 3.18
C THR A 52 13.21 -0.18 2.39
N GLY A 53 12.42 0.66 3.05
CA GLY A 53 11.78 1.78 2.40
C GLY A 53 10.44 1.49 1.77
N LYS A 54 9.80 0.37 2.10
CA LYS A 54 8.48 0.03 1.58
C LYS A 54 7.45 1.11 1.87
N THR A 55 7.45 1.59 3.10
CA THR A 55 6.54 2.65 3.53
C THR A 55 6.78 3.93 2.75
N SER A 56 8.04 4.29 2.56
CA SER A 56 8.40 5.47 1.78
C SER A 56 7.94 5.31 0.33
N ALA A 57 8.13 4.12 -0.24
CA ALA A 57 7.69 3.83 -1.60
C ALA A 57 6.19 4.01 -1.75
N ALA A 58 5.44 3.44 -0.82
CA ALA A 58 3.98 3.53 -0.86
C ALA A 58 3.53 4.99 -0.81
N LYS A 59 4.12 5.77 0.08
CA LYS A 59 3.78 7.19 0.23
C LYS A 59 4.15 8.00 -0.99
N ILE A 60 5.32 7.75 -1.56
CA ILE A 60 5.74 8.45 -2.77
C ILE A 60 4.78 8.19 -3.91
N LEU A 61 4.46 6.93 -4.14
CA LEU A 61 3.55 6.57 -5.21
C LEU A 61 2.18 7.21 -5.00
N ALA A 62 1.62 7.07 -3.81
CA ALA A 62 0.30 7.60 -3.51
C ALA A 62 0.25 9.12 -3.70
N ASN A 63 1.28 9.82 -3.22
CA ASN A 63 1.32 11.27 -3.31
C ASN A 63 1.65 11.78 -4.71
N SER A 64 2.11 10.91 -5.60
CA SER A 64 2.41 11.27 -6.98
C SER A 64 1.20 11.13 -7.91
N LEU A 65 0.10 10.59 -7.40
CA LEU A 65 -1.12 10.41 -8.17
C LEU A 65 -2.14 11.46 -7.77
N ASP A 66 -3.15 11.64 -8.62
CA ASP A 66 -4.27 12.52 -8.32
C ASP A 66 -5.21 11.79 -7.36
N ALA A 67 -4.88 11.84 -6.08
CA ALA A 67 -5.55 11.02 -5.09
C ALA A 67 -5.63 11.68 -3.72
N ASP A 68 -6.70 11.35 -2.99
CA ASP A 68 -6.74 11.54 -1.55
C ASP A 68 -6.08 10.30 -0.93
N VAL A 69 -5.29 10.48 0.11
CA VAL A 69 -4.51 9.40 0.69
C VAL A 69 -4.78 9.28 2.19
N MET A 70 -5.03 8.06 2.64
CA MET A 70 -5.13 7.75 4.06
C MET A 70 -4.08 6.71 4.42
N TYR A 71 -3.44 6.90 5.55
CA TYR A 71 -2.38 6.00 6.03
C TYR A 71 -2.80 5.37 7.35
N ILE A 72 -2.70 4.05 7.42
CA ILE A 72 -2.96 3.28 8.64
C ILE A 72 -1.80 2.32 8.85
N ASN A 73 -1.21 2.32 10.04
CA ASN A 73 -0.18 1.36 10.39
C ASN A 73 -0.78 0.29 11.31
N ALA A 74 -0.73 -0.97 10.87
CA ALA A 74 -1.33 -2.08 11.61
C ALA A 74 -0.67 -2.32 12.96
N SER A 75 0.59 -1.94 13.12
CA SER A 75 1.27 -2.10 14.41
C SER A 75 0.81 -1.08 15.44
N ASP A 76 0.29 0.05 15.01
CA ASP A 76 -0.23 1.09 15.91
C ASP A 76 -1.72 0.94 16.14
N GLU A 77 -2.46 0.67 15.08
CA GLU A 77 -3.91 0.56 15.13
C GLU A 77 -4.34 -0.79 14.59
N ASN A 78 -4.45 -1.78 15.46
CA ASN A 78 -4.74 -3.16 15.06
C ASN A 78 -6.19 -3.59 15.34
N SER A 79 -7.01 -2.72 15.92
CA SER A 79 -8.43 -3.03 16.08
C SER A 79 -9.10 -3.01 14.72
N VAL A 80 -9.56 -4.19 14.27
CA VAL A 80 -10.16 -4.30 12.94
C VAL A 80 -11.42 -3.46 12.81
N GLU A 81 -12.19 -3.30 13.89
CA GLU A 81 -13.42 -2.50 13.85
C GLU A 81 -13.13 -1.03 13.58
N ILE A 82 -12.13 -0.48 14.26
CA ILE A 82 -11.74 0.91 14.05
C ILE A 82 -11.20 1.11 12.65
N VAL A 83 -10.37 0.19 12.18
CA VAL A 83 -9.80 0.26 10.83
C VAL A 83 -10.91 0.19 9.79
N ARG A 84 -11.85 -0.72 9.95
CA ARG A 84 -12.96 -0.86 9.01
C ARG A 84 -13.80 0.41 8.94
N ASP A 85 -14.10 1.01 10.08
CA ASP A 85 -14.89 2.24 10.13
C ASP A 85 -14.15 3.39 9.43
N ARG A 86 -12.85 3.50 9.66
CA ARG A 86 -12.03 4.52 9.01
C ARG A 86 -12.00 4.32 7.50
N ILE A 87 -11.83 3.10 7.04
CA ILE A 87 -11.81 2.79 5.61
C ILE A 87 -13.15 3.11 4.98
N LYS A 88 -14.24 2.67 5.61
CA LYS A 88 -15.58 2.88 5.10
C LYS A 88 -15.89 4.37 4.98
N THR A 89 -15.59 5.13 6.00
CA THR A 89 -15.82 6.57 6.01
C THR A 89 -15.02 7.24 4.90
N PHE A 90 -13.74 6.91 4.79
CA PHE A 90 -12.86 7.50 3.79
C PHE A 90 -13.30 7.13 2.38
N ALA A 91 -13.56 5.85 2.13
CA ALA A 91 -13.91 5.36 0.80
C ALA A 91 -15.27 5.89 0.33
N SER A 92 -16.16 6.18 1.25
CA SER A 92 -17.50 6.67 0.94
C SER A 92 -17.59 8.20 0.87
N SER A 93 -16.54 8.90 1.25
CA SER A 93 -16.55 10.36 1.24
C SER A 93 -16.44 10.90 -0.17
N ASN A 94 -16.91 12.12 -0.36
CA ASN A 94 -16.79 12.79 -1.65
C ASN A 94 -15.35 13.26 -1.85
N SER A 95 -14.88 13.22 -3.09
CA SER A 95 -13.55 13.69 -3.43
C SER A 95 -13.57 14.29 -4.83
N PHE A 96 -12.74 15.29 -5.03
CA PHE A 96 -12.50 15.86 -6.36
C PHE A 96 -11.31 15.22 -7.04
N LYS A 97 -10.66 14.27 -6.38
CA LYS A 97 -9.51 13.56 -6.92
C LYS A 97 -9.97 12.32 -7.68
N THR A 98 -9.12 11.85 -8.59
CA THR A 98 -9.42 10.64 -9.36
C THR A 98 -9.50 9.41 -8.48
N TRP A 99 -8.58 9.29 -7.53
CA TRP A 99 -8.45 8.11 -6.70
C TRP A 99 -8.52 8.43 -5.22
N LYS A 100 -8.92 7.43 -4.46
CA LYS A 100 -8.66 7.37 -3.03
C LYS A 100 -7.68 6.23 -2.82
N ILE A 101 -6.62 6.49 -2.09
CA ILE A 101 -5.59 5.50 -1.83
C ILE A 101 -5.47 5.30 -0.33
N ILE A 102 -5.51 4.04 0.08
CA ILE A 102 -5.35 3.67 1.49
C ILE A 102 -4.07 2.85 1.59
N ILE A 103 -3.14 3.32 2.41
CA ILE A 103 -1.91 2.60 2.68
C ILE A 103 -2.10 1.85 4.00
N LEU A 104 -2.04 0.52 3.94
CA LEU A 104 -2.09 -0.32 5.13
C LEU A 104 -0.68 -0.85 5.38
N ASP A 105 0.03 -0.14 6.25
CA ASP A 105 1.43 -0.42 6.53
C ASP A 105 1.54 -1.54 7.55
N GLU A 106 2.55 -2.39 7.36
CA GLU A 106 2.80 -3.56 8.22
C GLU A 106 1.57 -4.47 8.33
N PHE A 107 0.98 -4.77 7.20
CA PHE A 107 -0.30 -5.50 7.11
C PHE A 107 -0.28 -6.85 7.81
N SER A 108 0.87 -7.50 7.87
CA SER A 108 1.00 -8.80 8.54
C SER A 108 0.80 -8.74 10.06
N TYR A 109 0.77 -7.55 10.64
CA TYR A 109 0.45 -7.39 12.07
C TYR A 109 -1.02 -7.60 12.38
N PHE A 110 -1.89 -7.48 11.38
CA PHE A 110 -3.30 -7.83 11.58
C PHE A 110 -3.45 -9.34 11.74
N THR A 111 -4.44 -9.76 12.53
CA THR A 111 -4.79 -11.19 12.64
C THR A 111 -5.30 -11.68 11.29
N MET A 112 -5.32 -13.00 11.11
CA MET A 112 -5.83 -13.59 9.87
C MET A 112 -7.30 -13.21 9.64
N ASN A 113 -8.10 -13.19 10.69
CA ASN A 113 -9.50 -12.79 10.58
C ASN A 113 -9.63 -11.33 10.15
N ALA A 114 -8.80 -10.47 10.71
CA ALA A 114 -8.79 -9.06 10.32
C ALA A 114 -8.37 -8.90 8.87
N GLN A 115 -7.35 -9.63 8.43
CA GLN A 115 -6.89 -9.57 7.06
C GLN A 115 -7.99 -10.01 6.09
N SER A 116 -8.73 -11.06 6.43
CA SER A 116 -9.84 -11.53 5.60
C SER A 116 -10.94 -10.49 5.49
N ALA A 117 -11.28 -9.85 6.60
CA ALA A 117 -12.29 -8.79 6.61
C ALA A 117 -11.85 -7.61 5.76
N LEU A 118 -10.57 -7.24 5.84
CA LEU A 118 -10.03 -6.15 5.04
C LEU A 118 -9.97 -6.49 3.56
N ASN A 119 -9.71 -7.75 3.22
CA ASN A 119 -9.76 -8.20 1.84
C ASN A 119 -11.15 -7.99 1.24
N SER A 120 -12.20 -8.31 2.00
CA SER A 120 -13.57 -8.08 1.55
C SER A 120 -13.84 -6.60 1.30
N MET A 121 -13.31 -5.74 2.15
CA MET A 121 -13.46 -4.29 1.95
C MET A 121 -12.71 -3.79 0.73
N MET A 122 -11.52 -4.34 0.46
CA MET A 122 -10.78 -3.98 -0.74
C MET A 122 -11.58 -4.29 -2.00
N GLU A 123 -12.26 -5.42 -2.02
CA GLU A 123 -13.12 -5.78 -3.14
C GLU A 123 -14.34 -4.85 -3.23
N GLN A 124 -14.95 -4.57 -2.07
CA GLN A 124 -16.16 -3.76 -2.00
C GLN A 124 -15.93 -2.35 -2.55
N PHE A 125 -14.80 -1.75 -2.26
CA PHE A 125 -14.52 -0.37 -2.63
C PHE A 125 -13.58 -0.22 -3.83
N SER A 126 -13.37 -1.29 -4.58
CA SER A 126 -12.35 -1.32 -5.65
C SER A 126 -12.59 -0.35 -6.80
N LYS A 127 -13.81 0.15 -6.98
CA LYS A 127 -14.11 1.05 -8.11
C LYS A 127 -13.40 2.39 -8.01
N SER A 128 -13.28 2.93 -6.82
CA SER A 128 -12.71 4.26 -6.63
C SER A 128 -11.53 4.28 -5.66
N THR A 129 -11.32 3.20 -4.94
CA THR A 129 -10.32 3.14 -3.88
C THR A 129 -9.32 2.04 -4.16
N ARG A 130 -8.05 2.37 -4.03
CA ARG A 130 -6.95 1.42 -4.18
C ARG A 130 -6.21 1.29 -2.88
N PHE A 131 -5.70 0.10 -2.65
CA PHE A 131 -5.02 -0.23 -1.40
C PHE A 131 -3.57 -0.56 -1.70
N ILE A 132 -2.67 0.01 -0.92
CA ILE A 132 -1.25 -0.33 -0.98
C ILE A 132 -0.89 -0.95 0.36
N LEU A 133 -0.57 -2.22 0.35
CA LEU A 133 -0.20 -2.96 1.54
C LEU A 133 1.30 -3.11 1.60
N THR A 134 1.88 -3.03 2.78
CA THR A 134 3.29 -3.37 2.97
C THR A 134 3.41 -4.46 4.00
N CYS A 135 4.40 -5.32 3.87
CA CYS A 135 4.67 -6.34 4.89
C CYS A 135 6.10 -6.84 4.80
N ASN A 136 6.55 -7.42 5.91
CA ASN A 136 7.84 -8.09 5.98
C ASN A 136 7.67 -9.62 6.00
N GLU A 137 6.51 -10.10 6.42
CA GLU A 137 6.27 -11.51 6.64
C GLU A 137 5.17 -12.00 5.71
N ILE A 138 5.55 -12.22 4.44
CA ILE A 138 4.59 -12.57 3.38
C ILE A 138 3.82 -13.85 3.70
N TRP A 139 4.41 -14.76 4.48
CA TRP A 139 3.75 -16.01 4.85
C TRP A 139 2.54 -15.79 5.77
N ARG A 140 2.43 -14.63 6.37
CA ARG A 140 1.28 -14.28 7.22
C ARG A 140 0.14 -13.65 6.42
N ILE A 141 0.30 -13.54 5.11
CA ILE A 141 -0.72 -12.97 4.23
C ILE A 141 -1.45 -14.10 3.51
N PRO A 142 -2.79 -14.16 3.58
CA PRO A 142 -3.55 -15.19 2.86
C PRO A 142 -3.36 -15.12 1.34
N GLU A 143 -3.43 -16.27 0.70
CA GLU A 143 -3.31 -16.33 -0.76
C GLU A 143 -4.33 -15.45 -1.47
N ALA A 144 -5.54 -15.36 -0.92
CA ALA A 144 -6.59 -14.53 -1.52
C ALA A 144 -6.18 -13.08 -1.66
N ILE A 145 -5.34 -12.59 -0.74
CA ILE A 145 -4.87 -11.20 -0.78
C ILE A 145 -3.68 -11.08 -1.73
N LYS A 146 -2.83 -12.10 -1.77
CA LYS A 146 -1.64 -12.07 -2.61
C LYS A 146 -1.93 -12.19 -4.10
N SER A 147 -3.05 -12.75 -4.45
CA SER A 147 -3.40 -12.97 -5.85
C SER A 147 -4.10 -11.78 -6.52
#